data_00f19087f18be41e1e596d3897d49eb8
#
_entry.id   00f19087f18be41e1e596d3897d49eb8
#
_cell.length_a   1.000
_cell.length_b   1.000
_cell.length_c   1.000
_cell.angle_alpha   90.00
_cell.angle_beta   90.00
_cell.angle_gamma   90.00
#
_symmetry.space_group_name_H-M   'P 1'
#
loop_
_entity.id
_entity.type
_entity.pdbx_description
1 polymer ?
#
loop_
_entity_poly.entity_id
_entity_poly.type
_entity_poly.pdbx_seq_one_letter_code
_entity_poly.pdbx_strand_id
1 'polypeptide(L)'
;VVNTAVAAKKVIEEQDISQAAVCSAYAAKVHGLEVLVDEINDDEDNSTRFIVVTNQKIFLKNASKISIRFDSPHQSGSLYGILSHFIYNDLNMTKIASRPIKGRPWEYCFFVDFEGNLEDPAVKNAIRGLREEATNLKILGNY
;
A
#
# COMPACT_ATOMS: atom_id res chain seq x y z
N VAL A 1 -24.24 10.23 1.16
CA VAL A 1 -23.07 11.15 1.03
C VAL A 1 -21.86 10.41 0.51
N VAL A 2 -20.91 11.14 -0.08
CA VAL A 2 -19.74 10.53 -0.75
C VAL A 2 -18.66 10.14 0.26
N ASN A 3 -18.51 10.90 1.35
CA ASN A 3 -17.55 10.63 2.41
C ASN A 3 -17.97 11.31 3.73
N THR A 4 -17.26 10.98 4.80
CA THR A 4 -17.54 11.43 6.16
C THR A 4 -17.41 12.96 6.35
N ALA A 5 -16.44 13.60 5.68
CA ALA A 5 -16.30 15.06 5.75
C ALA A 5 -17.46 15.79 5.06
N VAL A 6 -17.94 15.27 3.93
CA VAL A 6 -19.14 15.79 3.26
C VAL A 6 -20.40 15.56 4.11
N ALA A 7 -20.46 14.47 4.88
CA ALA A 7 -21.57 14.25 5.80
C ALA A 7 -21.63 15.33 6.89
N ALA A 8 -20.51 15.66 7.52
CA ALA A 8 -20.44 16.72 8.50
C ALA A 8 -20.87 18.09 7.94
N LYS A 9 -20.39 18.42 6.73
CA LYS A 9 -20.76 19.65 6.04
C LYS A 9 -22.26 19.71 5.75
N LYS A 10 -22.86 18.62 5.29
CA LYS A 10 -24.29 18.53 4.98
C LYS A 10 -25.15 18.83 6.20
N VAL A 11 -24.84 18.24 7.36
CA VAL A 11 -25.61 18.48 8.60
C VAL A 11 -25.62 19.97 8.97
N ILE A 12 -24.50 20.68 8.81
CA ILE A 12 -24.46 22.13 9.05
C ILE A 12 -25.28 22.91 8.03
N GLU A 13 -25.19 22.57 6.75
CA GLU A 13 -25.88 23.29 5.69
C GLU A 13 -27.40 23.14 5.78
N GLU A 14 -27.89 21.94 6.13
CA GLU A 14 -29.31 21.66 6.22
C GLU A 14 -29.96 22.08 7.54
N GLN A 15 -29.17 22.23 8.61
CA GLN A 15 -29.62 22.64 9.95
C GLN A 15 -30.83 21.83 10.48
N ASP A 16 -30.92 20.58 10.05
CA ASP A 16 -31.99 19.66 10.46
C ASP A 16 -31.56 18.90 11.72
N ILE A 17 -32.21 19.19 12.83
CA ILE A 17 -31.91 18.58 14.14
C ILE A 17 -32.15 17.05 14.19
N SER A 18 -32.85 16.49 13.21
CA SER A 18 -33.05 15.04 13.08
C SER A 18 -31.88 14.31 12.41
N GLN A 19 -30.88 15.06 11.91
CA GLN A 19 -29.74 14.50 11.19
C GLN A 19 -28.50 14.50 12.06
N ALA A 20 -27.71 13.42 11.95
CA ALA A 20 -26.40 13.30 12.51
C ALA A 20 -25.40 12.77 11.45
N ALA A 21 -24.13 13.06 11.63
CA ALA A 21 -23.08 12.60 10.73
C ALA A 21 -22.06 11.73 11.48
N VAL A 22 -21.66 10.63 10.86
CA VAL A 22 -20.48 9.87 11.28
C VAL A 22 -19.26 10.50 10.62
N CYS A 23 -18.37 11.08 11.43
CA CYS A 23 -17.18 11.75 10.93
C CYS A 23 -16.06 11.73 12.00
N SER A 24 -14.87 12.27 11.68
CA SER A 24 -13.81 12.41 12.67
C SER A 24 -14.13 13.56 13.65
N ALA A 25 -13.63 13.46 14.89
CA ALA A 25 -13.72 14.55 15.87
C ALA A 25 -13.12 15.87 15.34
N TYR A 26 -12.08 15.77 14.51
CA TYR A 26 -11.50 16.93 13.84
C TYR A 26 -12.49 17.60 12.87
N ALA A 27 -13.22 16.83 12.07
CA ALA A 27 -14.24 17.38 11.16
C ALA A 27 -15.38 18.03 11.96
N ALA A 28 -15.83 17.42 13.05
CA ALA A 28 -16.82 18.02 13.94
C ALA A 28 -16.33 19.38 14.48
N LYS A 29 -15.09 19.45 14.96
CA LYS A 29 -14.48 20.70 15.45
C LYS A 29 -14.37 21.80 14.37
N VAL A 30 -13.93 21.43 13.17
CA VAL A 30 -13.79 22.39 12.04
C VAL A 30 -15.14 22.98 11.65
N HIS A 31 -16.19 22.17 11.70
CA HIS A 31 -17.53 22.59 11.33
C HIS A 31 -18.40 23.07 12.48
N GLY A 32 -17.86 23.14 13.72
CA GLY A 32 -18.61 23.60 14.90
C GLY A 32 -19.76 22.68 15.29
N LEU A 33 -19.66 21.38 14.99
CA LEU A 33 -20.64 20.38 15.37
C LEU A 33 -20.34 19.82 16.77
N GLU A 34 -21.39 19.51 17.52
CA GLU A 34 -21.30 18.82 18.79
C GLU A 34 -21.08 17.31 18.54
N VAL A 35 -20.14 16.72 19.29
CA VAL A 35 -19.90 15.27 19.27
C VAL A 35 -20.87 14.62 20.23
N LEU A 36 -21.80 13.82 19.71
CA LEU A 36 -22.81 13.14 20.51
C LEU A 36 -22.29 11.84 21.12
N VAL A 37 -21.52 11.08 20.35
CA VAL A 37 -20.90 9.81 20.75
C VAL A 37 -19.52 9.72 20.13
N ASP A 38 -18.53 9.35 20.91
CA ASP A 38 -17.14 9.14 20.46
C ASP A 38 -16.82 7.65 20.31
N GLU A 39 -15.75 7.34 19.59
CA GLU A 39 -15.21 5.96 19.45
C GLU A 39 -16.23 4.92 18.96
N ILE A 40 -17.04 5.27 17.95
CA ILE A 40 -18.11 4.41 17.40
C ILE A 40 -17.63 3.39 16.36
N ASN A 41 -16.33 3.19 16.19
CA ASN A 41 -15.78 2.19 15.30
C ASN A 41 -16.00 0.78 15.87
N ASP A 42 -16.47 -0.14 15.03
CA ASP A 42 -16.74 -1.53 15.41
C ASP A 42 -15.45 -2.35 15.67
N ASP A 43 -14.32 -1.90 15.13
CA ASP A 43 -13.02 -2.57 15.20
C ASP A 43 -11.96 -1.59 15.70
N GLU A 44 -11.35 -1.88 16.85
CA GLU A 44 -10.27 -1.05 17.44
C GLU A 44 -9.02 -1.00 16.56
N ASP A 45 -8.78 -2.07 15.77
CA ASP A 45 -7.63 -2.18 14.85
C ASP A 45 -7.90 -1.58 13.47
N ASN A 46 -8.99 -0.87 13.28
CA ASN A 46 -9.33 -0.22 12.00
C ASN A 46 -8.34 0.89 11.67
N SER A 47 -7.41 0.62 10.78
CA SER A 47 -6.39 1.57 10.34
C SER A 47 -6.38 1.75 8.83
N THR A 48 -6.20 3.01 8.41
CA THR A 48 -6.06 3.39 7.01
C THR A 48 -4.61 3.76 6.71
N ARG A 49 -3.98 3.05 5.78
CA ARG A 49 -2.63 3.37 5.32
C ARG A 49 -2.69 4.35 4.15
N PHE A 50 -2.09 5.50 4.31
CA PHE A 50 -1.88 6.45 3.23
C PHE A 50 -0.51 6.23 2.60
N ILE A 51 -0.43 6.34 1.27
CA ILE A 51 0.83 6.30 0.52
C ILE A 51 1.04 7.63 -0.20
N VAL A 52 2.27 8.11 -0.19
CA VAL A 52 2.67 9.28 -0.99
C VAL A 52 3.15 8.79 -2.34
N VAL A 53 2.57 9.30 -3.42
CA VAL A 53 2.93 8.94 -4.81
C VAL A 53 3.58 10.15 -5.49
N THR A 54 4.66 9.90 -6.20
CA THR A 54 5.38 10.91 -6.98
C THR A 54 5.79 10.35 -8.34
N ASN A 55 5.97 11.20 -9.33
CA ASN A 55 6.57 10.85 -10.62
C ASN A 55 8.10 10.95 -10.63
N GLN A 56 8.70 11.40 -9.52
CA GLN A 56 10.14 11.49 -9.35
C GLN A 56 10.67 10.22 -8.68
N LYS A 57 11.82 9.72 -9.13
CA LYS A 57 12.52 8.59 -8.49
C LYS A 57 13.28 9.10 -7.26
N ILE A 58 12.58 9.18 -6.14
CA ILE A 58 13.15 9.58 -4.86
C ILE A 58 13.31 8.34 -4.00
N PHE A 59 14.54 8.11 -3.49
CA PHE A 59 14.84 7.02 -2.56
C PHE A 59 15.40 7.61 -1.27
N LEU A 60 14.85 7.12 -0.14
CA LEU A 60 15.30 7.52 1.19
C LEU A 60 16.50 6.67 1.61
N LYS A 61 17.58 7.33 2.06
CA LYS A 61 18.81 6.63 2.47
C LYS A 61 18.61 5.71 3.68
N ASN A 62 17.74 6.10 4.61
CA ASN A 62 17.50 5.38 5.87
C ASN A 62 16.18 4.59 5.87
N ALA A 63 15.61 4.28 4.70
CA ALA A 63 14.42 3.47 4.60
C ALA A 63 14.70 2.03 5.02
N SER A 64 13.73 1.39 5.67
CA SER A 64 13.80 0.00 6.13
C SER A 64 12.87 -0.94 5.37
N LYS A 65 12.09 -0.42 4.42
CA LYS A 65 11.16 -1.20 3.59
C LYS A 65 11.28 -0.79 2.14
N ILE A 66 11.09 -1.77 1.26
CA ILE A 66 11.17 -1.60 -0.19
C ILE A 66 9.92 -2.21 -0.81
N SER A 67 9.31 -1.47 -1.74
CA SER A 67 8.22 -1.97 -2.58
C SER A 67 8.71 -2.16 -4.01
N ILE A 68 8.47 -3.35 -4.56
CA ILE A 68 8.78 -3.68 -5.94
C ILE A 68 7.57 -4.19 -6.70
N ARG A 69 7.63 -4.11 -8.01
CA ARG A 69 6.67 -4.73 -8.92
C ARG A 69 7.44 -5.49 -9.99
N PHE A 70 6.99 -6.69 -10.32
CA PHE A 70 7.55 -7.50 -11.41
C PHE A 70 6.46 -8.34 -12.09
N ASP A 71 6.73 -8.78 -13.32
CA ASP A 71 5.93 -9.76 -14.02
C ASP A 71 6.61 -11.13 -13.89
N SER A 72 5.84 -12.18 -13.58
CA SER A 72 6.34 -13.55 -13.56
C SER A 72 6.10 -14.20 -14.93
N PRO A 73 7.09 -14.88 -15.52
CA PRO A 73 6.87 -15.70 -16.72
C PRO A 73 5.79 -16.75 -16.46
N HIS A 74 4.97 -17.02 -17.47
CA HIS A 74 3.92 -18.07 -17.36
C HIS A 74 4.52 -19.46 -17.57
N GLN A 75 5.31 -19.92 -16.60
CA GLN A 75 6.00 -21.21 -16.60
C GLN A 75 5.91 -21.87 -15.24
N SER A 76 5.94 -23.22 -15.23
CA SER A 76 5.95 -23.98 -13.99
C SER A 76 7.17 -23.59 -13.13
N GLY A 77 6.94 -23.25 -11.86
CA GLY A 77 7.98 -22.92 -10.91
C GLY A 77 8.53 -21.49 -10.99
N SER A 78 8.16 -20.67 -11.99
CA SER A 78 8.75 -19.32 -12.16
C SER A 78 8.55 -18.41 -10.95
N LEU A 79 7.38 -18.40 -10.33
CA LEU A 79 7.15 -17.62 -9.13
C LEU A 79 8.02 -18.11 -7.96
N TYR A 80 8.17 -19.44 -7.82
CA TYR A 80 9.04 -20.01 -6.78
C TYR A 80 10.49 -19.57 -6.97
N GLY A 81 11.03 -19.68 -8.21
CA GLY A 81 12.38 -19.22 -8.53
C GLY A 81 12.57 -17.74 -8.14
N ILE A 82 11.66 -16.87 -8.58
CA ILE A 82 11.70 -15.45 -8.24
C ILE A 82 11.67 -15.23 -6.72
N LEU A 83 10.77 -15.89 -5.99
CA LEU A 83 10.64 -15.72 -4.54
C LEU A 83 11.83 -16.32 -3.76
N SER A 84 12.53 -17.31 -4.32
CA SER A 84 13.72 -17.90 -3.69
C SER A 84 14.83 -16.89 -3.45
N HIS A 85 14.93 -15.84 -4.27
CA HIS A 85 15.92 -14.78 -4.07
C HIS A 85 15.74 -14.01 -2.76
N PHE A 86 14.51 -13.90 -2.24
CA PHE A 86 14.28 -13.33 -0.91
C PHE A 86 14.74 -14.30 0.17
N ILE A 87 14.41 -15.59 0.02
CA ILE A 87 14.75 -16.63 1.01
C ILE A 87 16.27 -16.77 1.14
N TYR A 88 16.99 -16.89 0.02
CA TYR A 88 18.45 -17.08 0.01
C TYR A 88 19.24 -15.85 0.48
N ASN A 89 18.60 -14.69 0.53
CA ASN A 89 19.20 -13.46 1.04
C ASN A 89 18.63 -13.03 2.40
N ASP A 90 17.86 -13.90 3.07
CA ASP A 90 17.26 -13.68 4.40
C ASP A 90 16.43 -12.38 4.46
N LEU A 91 15.66 -12.11 3.41
CA LEU A 91 14.80 -10.93 3.30
C LEU A 91 13.35 -11.27 3.65
N ASN A 92 12.80 -10.59 4.66
CA ASN A 92 11.44 -10.78 5.12
C ASN A 92 10.44 -10.05 4.23
N MET A 93 9.59 -10.81 3.51
CA MET A 93 8.47 -10.25 2.74
C MET A 93 7.30 -9.94 3.66
N THR A 94 6.84 -8.68 3.65
CA THR A 94 5.71 -8.22 4.48
C THR A 94 4.38 -8.16 3.71
N LYS A 95 4.44 -8.21 2.38
CA LYS A 95 3.27 -8.22 1.51
C LYS A 95 3.59 -8.86 0.17
N ILE A 96 2.64 -9.64 -0.34
CA ILE A 96 2.61 -10.07 -1.73
C ILE A 96 1.18 -9.93 -2.27
N ALA A 97 1.03 -9.33 -3.44
CA ALA A 97 -0.25 -9.20 -4.12
C ALA A 97 -0.06 -9.36 -5.62
N SER A 98 -0.97 -10.07 -6.28
CA SER A 98 -0.97 -10.25 -7.73
C SER A 98 -2.08 -9.43 -8.39
N ARG A 99 -1.85 -9.04 -9.65
CA ARG A 99 -2.85 -8.44 -10.54
C ARG A 99 -2.69 -9.03 -11.94
N PRO A 100 -3.81 -9.35 -12.62
CA PRO A 100 -3.74 -9.79 -14.01
C PRO A 100 -3.19 -8.67 -14.90
N ILE A 101 -2.40 -9.03 -15.90
CA ILE A 101 -1.85 -8.08 -16.86
C ILE A 101 -2.87 -7.86 -17.97
N LYS A 102 -3.28 -6.61 -18.16
CA LYS A 102 -4.24 -6.25 -19.21
C LYS A 102 -3.69 -6.63 -20.60
N GLY A 103 -4.48 -7.38 -21.37
CA GLY A 103 -4.11 -7.83 -22.71
C GLY A 103 -3.19 -9.04 -22.78
N ARG A 104 -2.83 -9.64 -21.62
CA ARG A 104 -2.05 -10.88 -21.53
C ARG A 104 -2.78 -11.91 -20.65
N PRO A 105 -3.68 -12.75 -21.21
CA PRO A 105 -4.43 -13.76 -20.46
C PRO A 105 -3.49 -14.69 -19.69
N TRP A 106 -3.83 -14.99 -18.45
CA TRP A 106 -3.10 -15.90 -17.56
C TRP A 106 -1.71 -15.42 -17.11
N GLU A 107 -1.31 -14.19 -17.48
CA GLU A 107 -0.11 -13.56 -16.97
C GLU A 107 -0.43 -12.58 -15.83
N TYR A 108 0.45 -12.55 -14.84
CA TYR A 108 0.26 -11.73 -13.63
C TYR A 108 1.49 -10.89 -13.34
N CYS A 109 1.24 -9.67 -12.90
CA CYS A 109 2.25 -8.87 -12.21
C CYS A 109 2.08 -9.03 -10.70
N PHE A 110 3.21 -9.01 -10.01
CA PHE A 110 3.29 -9.12 -8.57
C PHE A 110 3.79 -7.83 -7.97
N PHE A 111 3.20 -7.45 -6.83
CA PHE A 111 3.63 -6.36 -5.98
C PHE A 111 4.12 -6.98 -4.68
N VAL A 112 5.36 -6.72 -4.33
CA VAL A 112 5.99 -7.27 -3.12
C VAL A 112 6.57 -6.12 -2.30
N ASP A 113 6.22 -6.11 -1.01
CA ASP A 113 6.87 -5.25 -0.02
C ASP A 113 7.73 -6.15 0.87
N PHE A 114 8.97 -5.74 1.14
CA PHE A 114 9.91 -6.48 1.99
C PHE A 114 10.78 -5.54 2.82
N GLU A 115 11.30 -6.07 3.92
CA GLU A 115 12.20 -5.35 4.81
C GLU A 115 13.61 -5.34 4.27
N GLY A 116 14.28 -4.21 4.39
CA GLY A 116 15.66 -4.00 3.96
C GLY A 116 15.93 -2.59 3.46
N ASN A 117 17.21 -2.30 3.25
CA ASN A 117 17.67 -1.04 2.69
C ASN A 117 18.30 -1.28 1.32
N LEU A 118 18.10 -0.35 0.38
CA LEU A 118 18.67 -0.46 -0.98
C LEU A 118 20.22 -0.50 -1.01
N GLU A 119 20.85 -0.04 0.06
CA GLU A 119 22.31 -0.10 0.20
C GLU A 119 22.83 -1.46 0.72
N ASP A 120 21.95 -2.29 1.32
CA ASP A 120 22.33 -3.57 1.89
C ASP A 120 22.81 -4.56 0.82
N PRO A 121 23.91 -5.27 1.06
CA PRO A 121 24.41 -6.27 0.12
C PRO A 121 23.42 -7.38 -0.19
N ALA A 122 22.66 -7.85 0.81
CA ALA A 122 21.62 -8.87 0.66
C ALA A 122 20.51 -8.39 -0.29
N VAL A 123 20.03 -7.16 -0.12
CA VAL A 123 19.02 -6.53 -0.98
C VAL A 123 19.55 -6.36 -2.40
N LYS A 124 20.79 -5.86 -2.57
CA LYS A 124 21.43 -5.71 -3.89
C LYS A 124 21.54 -7.05 -4.62
N ASN A 125 21.93 -8.10 -3.90
CA ASN A 125 22.05 -9.44 -4.45
C ASN A 125 20.69 -10.02 -4.87
N ALA A 126 19.68 -9.92 -4.01
CA ALA A 126 18.31 -10.35 -4.33
C ALA A 126 17.74 -9.62 -5.56
N ILE A 127 17.86 -8.28 -5.61
CA ILE A 127 17.39 -7.49 -6.76
C ILE A 127 18.12 -7.88 -8.05
N ARG A 128 19.41 -8.22 -7.98
CA ARG A 128 20.16 -8.71 -9.15
C ARG A 128 19.56 -10.03 -9.67
N GLY A 129 19.37 -11.03 -8.80
CA GLY A 129 18.77 -12.30 -9.18
C GLY A 129 17.33 -12.15 -9.70
N LEU A 130 16.53 -11.30 -9.06
CA LEU A 130 15.19 -10.97 -9.54
C LEU A 130 15.18 -10.39 -10.97
N ARG A 131 16.19 -9.62 -11.36
CA ARG A 131 16.30 -9.08 -12.73
C ARG A 131 16.61 -10.12 -13.79
N GLU A 132 17.23 -11.22 -13.41
CA GLU A 132 17.56 -12.33 -14.31
C GLU A 132 16.35 -13.22 -14.60
N GLU A 133 15.46 -13.40 -13.62
CA GLU A 133 14.33 -14.32 -13.72
C GLU A 133 12.98 -13.63 -13.98
N ALA A 134 12.77 -12.46 -13.40
CA ALA A 134 11.53 -11.70 -13.55
C ALA A 134 11.60 -10.73 -14.74
N THR A 135 10.46 -10.48 -15.36
CA THR A 135 10.34 -9.45 -16.39
C THR A 135 9.71 -8.17 -15.81
N ASN A 136 10.05 -7.02 -16.40
CA ASN A 136 9.50 -5.72 -16.02
C ASN A 136 9.68 -5.38 -14.53
N LEU A 137 10.80 -5.79 -13.91
CA LEU A 137 11.10 -5.45 -12.53
C LEU A 137 11.23 -3.94 -12.36
N LYS A 138 10.49 -3.39 -11.41
CA LYS A 138 10.56 -1.98 -11.01
C LYS A 138 10.62 -1.87 -9.49
N ILE A 139 11.55 -1.07 -8.98
CA ILE A 139 11.51 -0.59 -7.61
C ILE A 139 10.52 0.58 -7.60
N LEU A 140 9.44 0.44 -6.85
CA LEU A 140 8.37 1.45 -6.77
C LEU A 140 8.74 2.54 -5.78
N GLY A 141 9.49 2.20 -4.74
CA GLY A 141 9.98 3.12 -3.72
C GLY A 141 10.53 2.38 -2.51
N ASN A 142 11.09 3.16 -1.59
CA ASN A 142 11.50 2.70 -0.27
C ASN A 142 11.05 3.70 0.80
N TYR A 143 10.78 3.21 2.04
CA TYR A 143 10.19 4.00 3.13
C TYR A 143 10.47 3.40 4.50
#